data_063ed3a6b77f16a0ccaae56fc99ecd56
#
_entry.id   063ed3a6b77f16a0ccaae56fc99ecd56
#
_cell.length_a   1.000
_cell.length_b   1.000
_cell.length_c   1.000
_cell.angle_alpha   90.00
_cell.angle_beta   90.00
_cell.angle_gamma   90.00
#
_symmetry.space_group_name_H-M   'P 1'
#
loop_
_entity.id
_entity.type
_entity.pdbx_description
1 polymer ?
#
loop_
_entity_poly.entity_id
_entity_poly.type
_entity_poly.pdbx_seq_one_letter_code
_entity_poly.pdbx_strand_id
1 'polypeptide(L)'
;MSLFRSIKKISGVLVAVMIFSLSALPVLAATTIEVKHVTDISVSEDNWWDRGVQYGRILVLNNQPEEENNVLLATHCELNSGLIKNAPGYPIYRSTDNGKTWKVIARVTDTLTGANSEWNPTLFELSKPCGDYPAGTIILAACSIDPEHNKESHIRLYFSMDGGYTFDQGVVVASAGGLEEGVWEPFLTQLDDGSLVCFYSDDSDPKHAQTIVYKQSKDGINWDKAVTVVASENPEERPGMPIVTKLSDGSYFMVYEIFNKADIEGEPIFCRFSKDGLDWGEPSYLGEAVETANGKKALGAAPYCAWTPVGGEYGTLIVSGTHMRKGKSKTGSDYFISYDNGKTWETVPHIIPYTSDDHVGYSNSFAFSKDGKTMYAINNPQKDNNPEKSKIVVAVAELQETTHTQPNTTIVILIISIIVLLGAVVGIIVKKKKR
;
A
#
# COMPACT_ATOMS: atom_id res chain seq x y z
N MET A 1 35.73 -40.81 41.72
CA MET A 1 34.46 -41.35 41.19
C MET A 1 33.28 -40.39 41.30
N SER A 2 33.13 -39.55 42.33
CA SER A 2 32.01 -38.61 42.48
C SER A 2 31.98 -37.48 41.45
N LEU A 3 33.16 -36.93 41.06
CA LEU A 3 33.28 -35.81 40.11
C LEU A 3 32.87 -36.20 38.69
N PHE A 4 33.17 -37.41 38.24
CA PHE A 4 32.78 -37.93 36.92
C PHE A 4 31.28 -38.20 36.82
N ARG A 5 30.61 -38.57 37.89
CA ARG A 5 29.15 -38.70 37.93
C ARG A 5 28.41 -37.35 37.88
N SER A 6 28.99 -36.31 38.51
CA SER A 6 28.48 -34.95 38.47
C SER A 6 28.64 -34.33 37.09
N ILE A 7 29.74 -34.53 36.38
CA ILE A 7 29.98 -34.03 35.03
C ILE A 7 29.03 -34.69 34.01
N LYS A 8 28.77 -36.00 34.13
CA LYS A 8 27.77 -36.72 33.29
C LYS A 8 26.34 -36.26 33.52
N LYS A 9 25.95 -35.93 34.76
CA LYS A 9 24.65 -35.35 35.06
C LYS A 9 24.48 -33.94 34.52
N ILE A 10 25.52 -33.10 34.62
CA ILE A 10 25.51 -31.73 34.08
C ILE A 10 25.46 -31.74 32.54
N SER A 11 26.25 -32.62 31.89
CA SER A 11 26.17 -32.75 30.42
C SER A 11 24.82 -33.29 29.92
N GLY A 12 24.19 -34.22 30.66
CA GLY A 12 22.86 -34.73 30.33
C GLY A 12 21.76 -33.68 30.43
N VAL A 13 21.80 -32.83 31.48
CA VAL A 13 20.86 -31.72 31.66
C VAL A 13 21.08 -30.62 30.58
N LEU A 14 22.34 -30.32 30.24
CA LEU A 14 22.68 -29.35 29.18
C LEU A 14 22.25 -29.81 27.79
N VAL A 15 22.41 -31.10 27.48
CA VAL A 15 21.90 -31.68 26.21
C VAL A 15 20.35 -31.67 26.17
N ALA A 16 19.69 -31.99 27.27
CA ALA A 16 18.22 -31.92 27.35
C ALA A 16 17.70 -30.48 27.20
N VAL A 17 18.36 -29.48 27.81
CA VAL A 17 18.02 -28.06 27.67
C VAL A 17 18.29 -27.59 26.23
N MET A 18 19.37 -28.02 25.58
CA MET A 18 19.62 -27.72 24.17
C MET A 18 18.56 -28.32 23.22
N ILE A 19 18.15 -29.58 23.46
CA ILE A 19 17.12 -30.23 22.65
C ILE A 19 15.76 -29.54 22.87
N PHE A 20 15.44 -29.14 24.09
CA PHE A 20 14.20 -28.40 24.38
C PHE A 20 14.20 -26.98 23.83
N SER A 21 15.35 -26.29 23.79
CA SER A 21 15.46 -24.95 23.18
C SER A 21 15.43 -25.00 21.64
N LEU A 22 15.91 -26.06 21.02
CA LEU A 22 15.82 -26.26 19.56
C LEU A 22 14.40 -26.62 19.11
N SER A 23 13.60 -27.27 19.96
CA SER A 23 12.20 -27.59 19.66
C SER A 23 11.23 -26.43 19.86
N ALA A 24 11.69 -25.29 20.41
CA ALA A 24 10.90 -24.09 20.66
C ALA A 24 11.34 -22.89 19.81
N LEU A 25 11.97 -23.12 18.65
CA LEU A 25 12.20 -22.04 17.71
C LEU A 25 10.83 -21.57 17.18
N PRO A 26 10.50 -20.27 17.28
CA PRO A 26 9.28 -19.77 16.70
C PRO A 26 9.31 -20.04 15.20
N VAL A 27 8.33 -20.77 14.72
CA VAL A 27 8.05 -20.89 13.30
C VAL A 27 7.33 -19.60 12.92
N LEU A 28 8.02 -18.71 12.22
CA LEU A 28 7.41 -17.52 11.68
C LEU A 28 6.74 -17.88 10.36
N ALA A 29 5.50 -17.48 10.22
CA ALA A 29 4.83 -17.49 8.93
C ALA A 29 5.58 -16.54 7.99
N ALA A 30 5.71 -16.95 6.75
CA ALA A 30 6.24 -16.14 5.67
C ALA A 30 5.41 -16.40 4.42
N THR A 31 5.52 -15.51 3.45
CA THR A 31 4.78 -15.61 2.20
C THR A 31 5.75 -15.55 1.04
N THR A 32 5.68 -16.51 0.14
CA THR A 32 6.33 -16.41 -1.17
C THR A 32 5.38 -15.83 -2.19
N ILE A 33 5.87 -14.97 -3.07
CA ILE A 33 5.09 -14.36 -4.15
C ILE A 33 5.63 -14.85 -5.48
N GLU A 34 4.84 -15.66 -6.19
CA GLU A 34 5.23 -16.26 -7.47
C GLU A 34 4.44 -15.63 -8.63
N VAL A 35 5.11 -14.90 -9.52
CA VAL A 35 4.50 -14.29 -10.71
C VAL A 35 4.04 -15.37 -11.68
N LYS A 36 2.77 -15.33 -12.09
CA LYS A 36 2.16 -16.26 -13.04
C LYS A 36 2.11 -15.71 -14.44
N HIS A 37 1.74 -14.45 -14.59
CA HIS A 37 1.77 -13.75 -15.89
C HIS A 37 1.77 -12.23 -15.70
N VAL A 38 2.12 -11.53 -16.77
CA VAL A 38 2.13 -10.07 -16.86
C VAL A 38 1.46 -9.68 -18.17
N THR A 39 0.55 -8.69 -18.12
CA THR A 39 -0.23 -8.26 -19.28
C THR A 39 -0.20 -6.74 -19.40
N ASP A 40 0.08 -6.21 -20.59
CA ASP A 40 -0.06 -4.81 -20.92
C ASP A 40 -1.55 -4.52 -21.17
N ILE A 41 -2.17 -3.58 -20.44
CA ILE A 41 -3.60 -3.25 -20.59
C ILE A 41 -3.83 -1.93 -21.29
N SER A 42 -2.87 -1.03 -21.25
CA SER A 42 -2.85 0.23 -22.00
C SER A 42 -1.44 0.56 -22.41
N VAL A 43 -1.28 1.16 -23.57
CA VAL A 43 0.02 1.52 -24.12
C VAL A 43 -0.07 2.90 -24.75
N SER A 44 0.89 3.77 -24.43
CA SER A 44 1.04 5.09 -25.02
C SER A 44 2.40 5.23 -25.71
N GLU A 45 2.43 5.92 -26.83
CA GLU A 45 3.68 6.34 -27.50
C GLU A 45 4.27 7.61 -26.87
N ASP A 46 3.59 8.17 -25.87
CA ASP A 46 4.00 9.36 -25.13
C ASP A 46 4.46 8.98 -23.70
N ASN A 47 5.33 9.79 -23.13
CA ASN A 47 5.79 9.59 -21.75
C ASN A 47 4.65 9.85 -20.74
N TRP A 48 4.75 9.23 -19.57
CA TRP A 48 3.72 9.31 -18.54
C TRP A 48 3.52 10.72 -17.95
N TRP A 49 4.49 11.61 -18.11
CA TRP A 49 4.43 12.97 -17.57
C TRP A 49 3.70 13.97 -18.48
N ASP A 50 3.78 13.81 -19.80
CA ASP A 50 3.21 14.75 -20.75
C ASP A 50 1.85 14.32 -21.32
N ARG A 51 1.80 13.14 -21.93
CA ARG A 51 0.62 12.64 -22.67
C ARG A 51 0.41 11.15 -22.53
N GLY A 52 1.15 10.53 -21.63
CA GLY A 52 1.11 9.09 -21.46
C GLY A 52 0.04 8.62 -20.48
N VAL A 53 0.23 7.40 -20.02
CA VAL A 53 -0.66 6.73 -19.05
C VAL A 53 0.05 6.54 -17.74
N GLN A 54 -0.67 6.79 -16.63
CA GLN A 54 -0.14 6.68 -15.29
C GLN A 54 -1.23 6.43 -14.23
N TYR A 55 -0.83 6.26 -12.98
CA TYR A 55 -1.72 6.18 -11.83
C TYR A 55 -2.70 4.99 -11.93
N GLY A 56 -2.17 3.80 -12.23
CA GLY A 56 -2.97 2.59 -12.35
C GLY A 56 -3.62 2.19 -11.02
N ARG A 57 -4.90 1.80 -11.07
CA ARG A 57 -5.65 1.26 -9.95
C ARG A 57 -6.34 -0.02 -10.36
N ILE A 58 -6.33 -1.00 -9.46
CA ILE A 58 -6.94 -2.30 -9.67
C ILE A 58 -7.88 -2.64 -8.50
N LEU A 59 -9.02 -3.24 -8.83
CA LEU A 59 -10.02 -3.70 -7.89
C LEU A 59 -10.40 -5.13 -8.22
N VAL A 60 -10.50 -5.97 -7.21
CA VAL A 60 -11.09 -7.31 -7.29
C VAL A 60 -12.51 -7.25 -6.76
N LEU A 61 -13.49 -7.65 -7.55
CA LEU A 61 -14.88 -7.69 -7.14
C LEU A 61 -15.12 -8.88 -6.21
N ASN A 62 -15.61 -8.62 -4.99
CA ASN A 62 -15.79 -9.61 -3.94
C ASN A 62 -17.21 -9.68 -3.38
N ASN A 63 -18.04 -8.69 -3.67
CA ASN A 63 -19.38 -8.52 -3.13
C ASN A 63 -20.45 -8.53 -4.24
N GLN A 64 -20.13 -9.13 -5.37
CA GLN A 64 -21.02 -9.38 -6.49
C GLN A 64 -21.72 -10.75 -6.35
N PRO A 65 -22.72 -11.10 -7.21
CA PRO A 65 -23.14 -12.48 -7.39
C PRO A 65 -21.93 -13.41 -7.60
N GLU A 66 -22.06 -14.68 -7.19
CA GLU A 66 -20.91 -15.61 -7.13
C GLU A 66 -20.13 -15.73 -8.45
N GLU A 67 -20.84 -15.71 -9.57
CA GLU A 67 -20.26 -15.75 -10.92
C GLU A 67 -19.45 -14.51 -11.32
N GLU A 68 -19.68 -13.41 -10.64
CA GLU A 68 -18.98 -12.14 -10.86
C GLU A 68 -17.87 -11.85 -9.83
N ASN A 69 -17.75 -12.65 -8.78
CA ASN A 69 -16.67 -12.54 -7.82
C ASN A 69 -15.33 -12.91 -8.46
N ASN A 70 -14.25 -12.23 -8.04
CA ASN A 70 -12.91 -12.28 -8.63
C ASN A 70 -12.81 -11.73 -10.06
N VAL A 71 -13.85 -11.09 -10.59
CA VAL A 71 -13.72 -10.23 -11.75
C VAL A 71 -12.85 -9.05 -11.38
N LEU A 72 -11.97 -8.64 -12.30
CA LEU A 72 -11.07 -7.53 -12.09
C LEU A 72 -11.57 -6.28 -12.81
N LEU A 73 -11.53 -5.17 -12.13
CA LEU A 73 -11.63 -3.85 -12.75
C LEU A 73 -10.30 -3.12 -12.62
N ALA A 74 -9.95 -2.32 -13.62
CA ALA A 74 -8.79 -1.43 -13.56
C ALA A 74 -9.12 -0.09 -14.19
N THR A 75 -8.41 0.94 -13.74
CA THR A 75 -8.47 2.30 -14.30
C THR A 75 -7.10 2.96 -14.22
N HIS A 76 -6.93 4.05 -14.92
CA HIS A 76 -5.72 4.87 -14.88
C HIS A 76 -6.01 6.28 -15.40
N CYS A 77 -5.05 7.20 -15.21
CA CYS A 77 -5.06 8.50 -15.89
C CYS A 77 -4.54 8.37 -17.31
N GLU A 78 -5.16 9.07 -18.24
CA GLU A 78 -4.67 9.32 -19.60
C GLU A 78 -4.38 10.82 -19.73
N LEU A 79 -3.10 11.19 -19.87
CA LEU A 79 -2.70 12.58 -20.03
C LEU A 79 -2.73 12.98 -21.51
N ASN A 80 -3.22 14.18 -21.81
CA ASN A 80 -3.47 14.60 -23.18
C ASN A 80 -2.85 15.97 -23.54
N SER A 81 -1.57 16.14 -23.35
CA SER A 81 -0.78 17.37 -23.56
C SER A 81 -0.51 18.24 -22.34
N GLY A 82 0.65 18.02 -21.71
CA GLY A 82 1.05 18.80 -20.55
C GLY A 82 0.01 18.68 -19.42
N LEU A 83 0.36 18.96 -18.25
CA LEU A 83 -0.40 18.70 -17.03
C LEU A 83 -1.94 18.90 -17.05
N ILE A 84 -2.59 19.35 -18.14
CA ILE A 84 -3.89 19.99 -17.92
C ILE A 84 -4.89 19.98 -19.09
N LYS A 85 -4.71 19.32 -20.21
CA LYS A 85 -5.72 19.41 -21.29
C LYS A 85 -6.35 18.09 -21.69
N ASN A 86 -7.70 18.06 -21.51
CA ASN A 86 -8.62 17.11 -22.15
C ASN A 86 -8.23 15.62 -22.00
N ALA A 87 -8.19 15.13 -20.80
CA ALA A 87 -8.27 13.69 -20.59
C ALA A 87 -9.61 13.18 -21.12
N PRO A 88 -9.65 12.08 -21.87
CA PRO A 88 -10.89 11.56 -22.45
C PRO A 88 -11.77 10.81 -21.43
N GLY A 89 -11.64 11.08 -20.16
CA GLY A 89 -12.29 10.37 -19.06
C GLY A 89 -11.46 9.20 -18.53
N TYR A 90 -11.86 8.68 -17.38
CA TYR A 90 -11.25 7.50 -16.77
C TYR A 90 -11.72 6.24 -17.50
N PRO A 91 -10.83 5.50 -18.17
CA PRO A 91 -11.19 4.22 -18.77
C PRO A 91 -11.42 3.18 -17.66
N ILE A 92 -12.50 2.42 -17.75
CA ILE A 92 -12.77 1.28 -16.89
C ILE A 92 -12.51 0.01 -17.68
N TYR A 93 -11.46 -0.69 -17.32
CA TYR A 93 -11.11 -1.99 -17.89
C TYR A 93 -11.73 -3.10 -17.05
N ARG A 94 -12.12 -4.18 -17.69
CA ARG A 94 -12.66 -5.38 -17.06
C ARG A 94 -11.97 -6.63 -17.59
N SER A 95 -11.63 -7.55 -16.67
CA SER A 95 -11.12 -8.88 -16.97
C SER A 95 -11.93 -9.93 -16.22
N THR A 96 -12.31 -11.01 -16.94
CA THR A 96 -13.05 -12.17 -16.40
C THR A 96 -12.24 -13.45 -16.48
N ASP A 97 -10.97 -13.37 -16.84
CA ASP A 97 -10.07 -14.49 -17.08
C ASP A 97 -8.77 -14.41 -16.26
N ASN A 98 -8.91 -13.87 -15.04
CA ASN A 98 -7.81 -13.72 -14.10
C ASN A 98 -6.70 -12.78 -14.62
N GLY A 99 -7.07 -11.66 -15.27
CA GLY A 99 -6.14 -10.63 -15.73
C GLY A 99 -5.38 -10.96 -17.01
N LYS A 100 -5.74 -12.04 -17.74
CA LYS A 100 -5.07 -12.43 -19.00
C LYS A 100 -5.50 -11.54 -20.16
N THR A 101 -6.78 -11.20 -20.22
CA THR A 101 -7.32 -10.28 -21.23
C THR A 101 -8.17 -9.20 -20.58
N TRP A 102 -8.19 -8.03 -21.21
CA TRP A 102 -8.86 -6.84 -20.72
C TRP A 102 -9.67 -6.16 -21.81
N LYS A 103 -10.82 -5.61 -21.42
CA LYS A 103 -11.68 -4.82 -22.30
C LYS A 103 -12.05 -3.52 -21.60
N VAL A 104 -12.01 -2.41 -22.31
CA VAL A 104 -12.62 -1.16 -21.85
C VAL A 104 -14.13 -1.32 -21.94
N ILE A 105 -14.82 -1.20 -20.79
CA ILE A 105 -16.27 -1.37 -20.69
C ILE A 105 -17.00 -0.04 -20.48
N ALA A 106 -16.30 0.98 -19.93
CA ALA A 106 -16.84 2.32 -19.73
C ALA A 106 -15.72 3.37 -19.83
N ARG A 107 -16.12 4.62 -20.03
CA ARG A 107 -15.31 5.82 -19.81
C ARG A 107 -16.12 6.79 -18.98
N VAL A 108 -15.57 7.24 -17.85
CA VAL A 108 -16.25 8.11 -16.89
C VAL A 108 -15.67 9.51 -16.98
N THR A 109 -16.49 10.49 -17.28
CA THR A 109 -16.10 11.91 -17.39
C THR A 109 -16.89 12.74 -16.40
N ASP A 110 -16.29 13.82 -15.90
CA ASP A 110 -17.01 14.79 -15.09
C ASP A 110 -17.89 15.69 -15.95
N THR A 111 -19.21 15.58 -15.79
CA THR A 111 -20.17 16.45 -16.44
C THR A 111 -20.91 17.35 -15.46
N LEU A 112 -20.61 17.23 -14.15
CA LEU A 112 -21.29 17.99 -13.09
C LEU A 112 -20.60 19.32 -12.81
N THR A 113 -19.25 19.31 -12.69
CA THR A 113 -18.48 20.50 -12.31
C THR A 113 -18.02 21.31 -13.53
N GLY A 114 -18.08 20.71 -14.73
CA GLY A 114 -17.49 21.29 -15.94
C GLY A 114 -15.99 21.17 -16.02
N ALA A 115 -15.35 20.47 -15.08
CA ALA A 115 -13.94 20.15 -15.13
C ALA A 115 -13.60 19.31 -16.37
N ASN A 116 -12.43 19.58 -16.94
CA ASN A 116 -11.99 18.95 -18.18
C ASN A 116 -10.63 18.27 -18.07
N SER A 117 -10.14 18.10 -16.85
CA SER A 117 -8.90 17.40 -16.54
C SER A 117 -9.14 16.46 -15.36
N GLU A 118 -8.84 15.18 -15.54
CA GLU A 118 -9.21 14.10 -14.65
C GLU A 118 -7.96 13.38 -14.13
N TRP A 119 -7.82 13.35 -12.77
CA TRP A 119 -6.62 12.91 -12.07
C TRP A 119 -6.93 11.91 -10.95
N ASN A 120 -5.91 11.18 -10.53
CA ASN A 120 -5.84 10.39 -9.31
C ASN A 120 -7.06 9.46 -9.10
N PRO A 121 -7.46 8.63 -10.09
CA PRO A 121 -8.60 7.74 -9.90
C PRO A 121 -8.27 6.66 -8.85
N THR A 122 -9.31 6.22 -8.12
CA THR A 122 -9.28 4.98 -7.33
C THR A 122 -10.61 4.27 -7.47
N LEU A 123 -10.58 2.93 -7.42
CA LEU A 123 -11.77 2.08 -7.48
C LEU A 123 -12.03 1.49 -6.11
N PHE A 124 -13.30 1.43 -5.72
CA PHE A 124 -13.75 0.86 -4.47
C PHE A 124 -15.06 0.09 -4.67
N GLU A 125 -15.24 -1.02 -3.97
CA GLU A 125 -16.48 -1.79 -3.95
C GLU A 125 -17.08 -1.77 -2.55
N LEU A 126 -18.36 -1.42 -2.42
CA LEU A 126 -19.07 -1.47 -1.15
C LEU A 126 -19.18 -2.92 -0.65
N SER A 127 -18.67 -3.19 0.54
CA SER A 127 -18.85 -4.48 1.22
C SER A 127 -20.16 -4.57 1.99
N LYS A 128 -20.75 -3.42 2.32
CA LYS A 128 -22.03 -3.24 3.03
C LYS A 128 -22.82 -2.12 2.35
N PRO A 129 -24.15 -2.08 2.50
CA PRO A 129 -24.92 -0.94 2.01
C PRO A 129 -24.47 0.38 2.62
N CYS A 130 -24.54 1.46 1.84
CA CYS A 130 -24.30 2.84 2.27
C CYS A 130 -25.41 3.73 1.70
N GLY A 131 -26.34 4.19 2.55
CA GLY A 131 -27.54 4.84 2.09
C GLY A 131 -28.37 3.95 1.16
N ASP A 132 -28.69 4.48 -0.02
CA ASP A 132 -29.44 3.76 -1.06
C ASP A 132 -28.57 2.86 -1.95
N TYR A 133 -27.24 2.89 -1.76
CA TYR A 133 -26.31 2.07 -2.51
C TYR A 133 -26.12 0.70 -1.85
N PRO A 134 -26.48 -0.41 -2.51
CA PRO A 134 -26.32 -1.75 -1.96
C PRO A 134 -24.85 -2.18 -1.89
N ALA A 135 -24.55 -3.23 -1.12
CA ALA A 135 -23.28 -3.94 -1.23
C ALA A 135 -23.05 -4.37 -2.69
N GLY A 136 -21.80 -4.35 -3.14
CA GLY A 136 -21.42 -4.60 -4.54
C GLY A 136 -21.48 -3.35 -5.43
N THR A 137 -22.01 -2.22 -4.96
CA THR A 137 -21.87 -0.95 -5.70
C THR A 137 -20.39 -0.60 -5.86
N ILE A 138 -19.99 -0.28 -7.08
CA ILE A 138 -18.63 0.14 -7.42
C ILE A 138 -18.58 1.66 -7.40
N ILE A 139 -17.55 2.21 -6.77
CA ILE A 139 -17.30 3.64 -6.70
C ILE A 139 -15.98 3.94 -7.41
N LEU A 140 -16.00 4.82 -8.39
CA LEU A 140 -14.83 5.51 -8.87
C LEU A 140 -14.71 6.82 -8.09
N ALA A 141 -13.65 6.97 -7.29
CA ALA A 141 -13.28 8.24 -6.69
C ALA A 141 -12.11 8.84 -7.46
N ALA A 142 -12.15 10.13 -7.72
CA ALA A 142 -11.15 10.78 -8.54
C ALA A 142 -11.09 12.28 -8.27
N CYS A 143 -10.05 12.93 -8.80
CA CYS A 143 -9.90 14.38 -8.77
C CYS A 143 -10.22 14.94 -10.14
N SER A 144 -11.15 15.90 -10.22
CA SER A 144 -11.49 16.65 -11.42
C SER A 144 -11.06 18.11 -11.27
N ILE A 145 -10.44 18.67 -12.30
CA ILE A 145 -9.93 20.04 -12.29
C ILE A 145 -10.44 20.79 -13.51
N ASP A 146 -10.80 22.05 -13.31
CA ASP A 146 -10.97 23.03 -14.41
C ASP A 146 -9.81 24.02 -14.41
N PRO A 147 -8.72 23.73 -15.12
CA PRO A 147 -7.54 24.60 -15.11
C PRO A 147 -7.72 25.89 -15.90
N GLU A 148 -8.73 25.98 -16.77
CA GLU A 148 -8.90 27.10 -17.70
C GLU A 148 -9.85 28.19 -17.17
N HIS A 149 -10.90 27.82 -16.44
CA HIS A 149 -11.97 28.74 -16.05
C HIS A 149 -11.91 29.15 -14.58
N ASN A 150 -12.35 28.29 -13.67
CA ASN A 150 -12.40 28.61 -12.24
C ASN A 150 -11.19 28.12 -11.46
N LYS A 151 -10.38 27.24 -12.06
CA LYS A 151 -9.20 26.60 -11.46
C LYS A 151 -9.49 25.83 -10.18
N GLU A 152 -10.74 25.42 -9.95
CA GLU A 152 -11.11 24.61 -8.82
C GLU A 152 -10.73 23.16 -9.07
N SER A 153 -10.32 22.46 -8.01
CA SER A 153 -10.19 21.01 -7.96
C SER A 153 -11.31 20.42 -7.11
N HIS A 154 -11.80 19.26 -7.52
CA HIS A 154 -12.91 18.59 -6.90
C HIS A 154 -12.58 17.13 -6.66
N ILE A 155 -12.82 16.63 -5.43
CA ILE A 155 -12.90 15.20 -5.18
C ILE A 155 -14.30 14.74 -5.57
N ARG A 156 -14.37 13.87 -6.59
CA ARG A 156 -15.57 13.35 -7.20
C ARG A 156 -15.77 11.87 -6.89
N LEU A 157 -17.01 11.46 -6.65
CA LEU A 157 -17.41 10.05 -6.66
C LEU A 157 -18.41 9.81 -7.78
N TYR A 158 -18.29 8.66 -8.43
CA TYR A 158 -19.17 8.15 -9.45
C TYR A 158 -19.57 6.74 -9.05
N PHE A 159 -20.87 6.41 -9.10
CA PHE A 159 -21.37 5.13 -8.61
C PHE A 159 -21.86 4.26 -9.77
N SER A 160 -21.57 2.97 -9.68
CA SER A 160 -22.03 1.94 -10.61
C SER A 160 -22.70 0.80 -9.84
N MET A 161 -23.93 0.45 -10.23
CA MET A 161 -24.68 -0.67 -9.66
C MET A 161 -24.81 -1.85 -10.65
N ASP A 162 -24.06 -1.83 -11.75
CA ASP A 162 -24.13 -2.82 -12.83
C ASP A 162 -22.78 -3.48 -13.13
N GLY A 163 -21.88 -3.55 -12.15
CA GLY A 163 -20.58 -4.19 -12.32
C GLY A 163 -19.54 -3.34 -13.07
N GLY A 164 -19.71 -2.02 -13.11
CA GLY A 164 -18.77 -1.07 -13.73
C GLY A 164 -19.07 -0.73 -15.18
N TYR A 165 -20.22 -1.14 -15.72
CA TYR A 165 -20.59 -0.85 -17.11
C TYR A 165 -21.14 0.56 -17.29
N THR A 166 -21.89 1.08 -16.31
CA THR A 166 -22.36 2.47 -16.30
C THR A 166 -22.11 3.12 -14.95
N PHE A 167 -21.85 4.43 -14.98
CA PHE A 167 -21.62 5.25 -13.79
C PHE A 167 -22.54 6.47 -13.83
N ASP A 168 -23.17 6.78 -12.70
CA ASP A 168 -23.85 8.06 -12.53
C ASP A 168 -22.84 9.19 -12.25
N GLN A 169 -23.29 10.44 -12.24
CA GLN A 169 -22.41 11.59 -11.96
C GLN A 169 -22.15 11.81 -10.48
N GLY A 170 -22.75 11.00 -9.61
CA GLY A 170 -22.49 10.94 -8.18
C GLY A 170 -22.43 12.31 -7.49
N VAL A 171 -21.39 12.52 -6.70
CA VAL A 171 -21.28 13.69 -5.81
C VAL A 171 -19.91 14.34 -5.83
N VAL A 172 -19.85 15.60 -5.37
CA VAL A 172 -18.65 16.30 -4.97
C VAL A 172 -18.43 16.10 -3.45
N VAL A 173 -17.33 15.48 -3.06
CA VAL A 173 -16.95 15.29 -1.64
C VAL A 173 -16.29 16.54 -1.08
N ALA A 174 -15.38 17.12 -1.86
CA ALA A 174 -14.61 18.31 -1.49
C ALA A 174 -14.29 19.14 -2.73
N SER A 175 -14.11 20.43 -2.54
CA SER A 175 -13.64 21.37 -3.55
C SER A 175 -12.68 22.36 -2.93
N ALA A 176 -11.67 22.78 -3.68
CA ALA A 176 -10.73 23.83 -3.27
C ALA A 176 -10.18 24.55 -4.51
N GLY A 177 -9.44 25.65 -4.27
CA GLY A 177 -8.89 26.48 -5.34
C GLY A 177 -7.70 25.83 -6.02
N GLY A 178 -7.77 25.68 -7.32
CA GLY A 178 -6.67 25.50 -8.28
C GLY A 178 -5.60 24.45 -8.00
N LEU A 179 -4.50 24.61 -8.74
CA LEU A 179 -3.36 23.68 -8.69
C LEU A 179 -2.45 23.86 -7.45
N GLU A 180 -2.49 25.03 -6.81
CA GLU A 180 -1.64 25.35 -5.65
C GLU A 180 -2.38 25.30 -4.31
N GLU A 181 -3.71 25.26 -4.35
CA GLU A 181 -4.60 25.20 -3.18
C GLU A 181 -5.66 24.12 -3.36
N GLY A 182 -5.33 23.06 -4.07
CA GLY A 182 -6.27 22.03 -4.53
C GLY A 182 -6.55 20.94 -3.50
N VAL A 183 -7.46 20.02 -3.90
CA VAL A 183 -7.72 18.75 -3.23
C VAL A 183 -7.40 17.61 -4.17
N TRP A 184 -6.71 16.55 -3.66
CA TRP A 184 -6.07 15.54 -4.49
C TRP A 184 -6.22 14.14 -3.92
N GLU A 185 -6.06 13.13 -4.76
CA GLU A 185 -5.68 11.77 -4.39
C GLU A 185 -6.69 11.11 -3.43
N PRO A 186 -7.99 11.05 -3.80
CA PRO A 186 -8.98 10.44 -2.93
C PRO A 186 -8.72 8.94 -2.74
N PHE A 187 -8.91 8.49 -1.50
CA PHE A 187 -8.94 7.08 -1.15
C PHE A 187 -10.13 6.77 -0.26
N LEU A 188 -10.85 5.67 -0.56
CA LEU A 188 -12.04 5.27 0.16
C LEU A 188 -11.77 4.07 1.07
N THR A 189 -12.40 4.09 2.24
CA THR A 189 -12.57 2.92 3.08
C THR A 189 -14.00 2.88 3.62
N GLN A 190 -14.51 1.69 3.94
CA GLN A 190 -15.82 1.50 4.54
C GLN A 190 -15.66 0.98 5.97
N LEU A 191 -16.30 1.63 6.92
CA LEU A 191 -16.26 1.25 8.32
C LEU A 191 -17.24 0.10 8.61
N ASP A 192 -17.15 -0.47 9.83
CA ASP A 192 -17.98 -1.60 10.23
C ASP A 192 -19.46 -1.29 10.31
N ASP A 193 -19.83 -0.04 10.52
CA ASP A 193 -21.21 0.45 10.52
C ASP A 193 -21.79 0.70 9.11
N GLY A 194 -20.98 0.52 8.05
CA GLY A 194 -21.34 0.75 6.65
C GLY A 194 -21.04 2.17 6.16
N SER A 195 -20.64 3.10 7.02
CA SER A 195 -20.29 4.45 6.59
C SER A 195 -19.02 4.46 5.75
N LEU A 196 -18.94 5.39 4.80
CA LEU A 196 -17.77 5.64 3.96
C LEU A 196 -16.89 6.72 4.59
N VAL A 197 -15.58 6.55 4.47
CA VAL A 197 -14.58 7.56 4.77
C VAL A 197 -13.76 7.81 3.51
N CYS A 198 -13.72 9.07 3.08
CA CYS A 198 -12.88 9.53 1.97
C CYS A 198 -11.69 10.31 2.53
N PHE A 199 -10.51 9.71 2.44
CA PHE A 199 -9.24 10.38 2.73
C PHE A 199 -8.75 11.08 1.47
N TYR A 200 -8.11 12.24 1.62
CA TYR A 200 -7.53 12.98 0.50
C TYR A 200 -6.44 13.93 0.97
N SER A 201 -5.62 14.40 0.03
CA SER A 201 -4.64 15.47 0.25
C SER A 201 -5.32 16.82 0.06
N ASP A 202 -5.04 17.78 0.95
CA ASP A 202 -5.66 19.11 0.96
C ASP A 202 -4.55 20.18 1.05
N ASP A 203 -4.41 20.98 -0.01
CA ASP A 203 -3.48 22.10 -0.12
C ASP A 203 -4.14 23.44 0.25
N SER A 204 -5.42 23.44 0.63
CA SER A 204 -6.18 24.68 0.87
C SER A 204 -5.96 25.32 2.24
N ASP A 205 -5.29 24.63 3.17
CA ASP A 205 -4.96 25.21 4.47
C ASP A 205 -3.78 26.20 4.35
N PRO A 206 -3.98 27.51 4.58
CA PRO A 206 -2.92 28.51 4.40
C PRO A 206 -1.73 28.38 5.38
N LYS A 207 -1.81 27.49 6.37
CA LYS A 207 -0.73 27.26 7.35
C LYS A 207 0.20 26.12 6.95
N HIS A 208 -0.22 25.28 6.04
CA HIS A 208 0.48 24.06 5.67
C HIS A 208 0.56 23.95 4.15
N ALA A 209 1.71 23.53 3.61
CA ALA A 209 1.81 23.29 2.17
C ALA A 209 0.87 22.17 1.70
N GLN A 210 0.61 21.19 2.57
CA GLN A 210 -0.38 20.13 2.35
C GLN A 210 -0.71 19.44 3.66
N THR A 211 -1.96 19.00 3.80
CA THR A 211 -2.43 18.17 4.91
C THR A 211 -3.11 16.92 4.39
N ILE A 212 -3.20 15.88 5.21
CA ILE A 212 -4.09 14.76 4.98
C ILE A 212 -5.34 14.96 5.80
N VAL A 213 -6.49 14.89 5.15
CA VAL A 213 -7.79 15.04 5.79
C VAL A 213 -8.71 13.88 5.40
N TYR A 214 -9.79 13.71 6.15
CA TYR A 214 -10.89 12.86 5.72
C TYR A 214 -12.24 13.53 5.90
N LYS A 215 -13.23 13.05 5.16
CA LYS A 215 -14.66 13.27 5.39
C LYS A 215 -15.37 11.93 5.52
N GLN A 216 -16.43 11.87 6.33
CA GLN A 216 -17.27 10.70 6.52
C GLN A 216 -18.65 10.91 5.93
N SER A 217 -19.26 9.85 5.43
CA SER A 217 -20.64 9.83 4.94
C SER A 217 -21.35 8.53 5.35
N LYS A 218 -22.61 8.64 5.77
CA LYS A 218 -23.46 7.49 6.08
C LYS A 218 -24.32 7.03 4.91
N ASP A 219 -24.36 7.81 3.86
CA ASP A 219 -25.24 7.56 2.70
C ASP A 219 -24.52 7.67 1.35
N GLY A 220 -23.21 8.00 1.36
CA GLY A 220 -22.41 8.22 0.16
C GLY A 220 -22.66 9.55 -0.55
N ILE A 221 -23.69 10.29 -0.15
CA ILE A 221 -24.16 11.53 -0.79
C ILE A 221 -23.80 12.76 0.06
N ASN A 222 -24.14 12.71 1.34
CA ASN A 222 -23.93 13.81 2.29
C ASN A 222 -22.67 13.55 3.09
N TRP A 223 -21.72 14.50 3.02
CA TRP A 223 -20.41 14.37 3.63
C TRP A 223 -20.25 15.35 4.78
N ASP A 224 -19.72 14.87 5.89
CA ASP A 224 -19.40 15.68 7.07
C ASP A 224 -18.30 16.70 6.78
N LYS A 225 -17.99 17.55 7.75
CA LYS A 225 -16.85 18.45 7.68
C LYS A 225 -15.55 17.67 7.62
N ALA A 226 -14.56 18.25 6.94
CA ALA A 226 -13.21 17.68 6.90
C ALA A 226 -12.58 17.63 8.30
N VAL A 227 -11.89 16.52 8.59
CA VAL A 227 -11.11 16.30 9.80
C VAL A 227 -9.65 16.12 9.39
N THR A 228 -8.77 16.93 9.95
CA THR A 228 -7.33 16.84 9.69
C THR A 228 -6.74 15.62 10.38
N VAL A 229 -6.02 14.80 9.62
CA VAL A 229 -5.34 13.59 10.09
C VAL A 229 -3.85 13.83 10.28
N VAL A 230 -3.19 14.41 9.26
CA VAL A 230 -1.75 14.71 9.30
C VAL A 230 -1.52 16.15 8.85
N ALA A 231 -0.82 16.90 9.69
CA ALA A 231 -0.39 18.28 9.40
C ALA A 231 0.99 18.49 10.03
N SER A 232 2.01 18.74 9.21
CA SER A 232 3.36 18.98 9.72
C SER A 232 3.47 20.34 10.40
N GLU A 233 4.22 20.43 11.49
CA GLU A 233 4.61 21.72 12.09
C GLU A 233 5.58 22.52 11.19
N ASN A 234 6.29 21.84 10.29
CA ASN A 234 7.07 22.48 9.24
C ASN A 234 6.15 22.79 8.05
N PRO A 235 5.89 24.07 7.74
CA PRO A 235 4.93 24.45 6.69
C PRO A 235 5.36 24.05 5.27
N GLU A 236 6.63 23.71 5.05
CA GLU A 236 7.15 23.28 3.75
C GLU A 236 6.96 21.77 3.49
N GLU A 237 6.73 21.00 4.55
CA GLU A 237 6.49 19.56 4.43
C GLU A 237 5.08 19.29 3.93
N ARG A 238 4.97 18.32 3.01
CA ARG A 238 3.73 18.00 2.30
C ARG A 238 3.35 16.52 2.54
N PRO A 239 2.67 16.19 3.64
CA PRO A 239 2.07 14.86 3.79
C PRO A 239 0.94 14.67 2.79
N GLY A 240 0.94 13.56 2.04
CA GLY A 240 -0.05 13.32 0.99
C GLY A 240 -0.20 11.87 0.57
N MET A 241 -1.10 11.61 -0.38
CA MET A 241 -1.39 10.30 -0.96
C MET A 241 -1.74 9.21 0.08
N PRO A 242 -2.74 9.45 0.95
CA PRO A 242 -3.11 8.49 1.98
C PRO A 242 -3.75 7.23 1.38
N ILE A 243 -3.29 6.07 1.82
CA ILE A 243 -3.88 4.75 1.51
C ILE A 243 -4.15 4.03 2.81
N VAL A 244 -5.35 3.49 2.98
CA VAL A 244 -5.79 2.85 4.22
C VAL A 244 -6.21 1.41 3.97
N THR A 245 -5.80 0.50 4.85
CA THR A 245 -6.25 -0.90 4.85
C THR A 245 -6.67 -1.33 6.25
N LYS A 246 -7.66 -2.22 6.35
CA LYS A 246 -8.06 -2.84 7.60
C LYS A 246 -7.17 -4.05 7.88
N LEU A 247 -6.73 -4.20 9.12
CA LEU A 247 -5.87 -5.28 9.58
C LEU A 247 -6.66 -6.45 10.17
N SER A 248 -5.98 -7.57 10.43
CA SER A 248 -6.58 -8.80 10.97
C SER A 248 -7.25 -8.63 12.33
N ASP A 249 -6.76 -7.71 13.16
CA ASP A 249 -7.32 -7.42 14.50
C ASP A 249 -8.47 -6.40 14.47
N GLY A 250 -8.88 -5.97 13.27
CA GLY A 250 -9.95 -4.99 13.06
C GLY A 250 -9.49 -3.54 13.13
N SER A 251 -8.25 -3.25 13.50
CA SER A 251 -7.66 -1.92 13.41
C SER A 251 -7.38 -1.51 11.97
N TYR A 252 -7.03 -0.25 11.76
CA TYR A 252 -6.74 0.33 10.46
C TYR A 252 -5.29 0.79 10.40
N PHE A 253 -4.67 0.59 9.26
CA PHE A 253 -3.31 1.01 8.94
C PHE A 253 -3.35 1.97 7.76
N MET A 254 -2.67 3.10 7.87
CA MET A 254 -2.52 4.11 6.82
C MET A 254 -1.06 4.24 6.45
N VAL A 255 -0.76 4.34 5.16
CA VAL A 255 0.51 4.82 4.63
C VAL A 255 0.31 6.12 3.87
N TYR A 256 1.33 6.96 3.85
CA TYR A 256 1.37 8.22 3.10
C TYR A 256 2.81 8.66 2.89
N GLU A 257 3.02 9.55 1.93
CA GLU A 257 4.31 10.19 1.71
C GLU A 257 4.42 11.50 2.49
N ILE A 258 5.66 11.97 2.71
CA ILE A 258 5.92 13.35 3.11
C ILE A 258 6.97 13.93 2.18
N PHE A 259 6.52 14.78 1.25
CA PHE A 259 7.41 15.55 0.41
C PHE A 259 8.12 16.64 1.21
N ASN A 260 9.34 17.00 0.78
CA ASN A 260 10.18 18.01 1.43
C ASN A 260 10.53 17.71 2.90
N LYS A 261 10.52 16.42 3.30
CA LYS A 261 10.95 16.01 4.64
C LYS A 261 12.45 16.28 4.81
N ALA A 262 12.79 17.33 5.60
CA ALA A 262 14.14 17.89 5.62
C ALA A 262 15.23 16.95 6.17
N ASP A 263 14.86 16.05 7.07
CA ASP A 263 15.78 15.14 7.78
C ASP A 263 15.88 13.73 7.16
N ILE A 264 15.08 13.44 6.12
CA ILE A 264 15.11 12.13 5.44
C ILE A 264 15.15 12.34 3.93
N GLU A 265 16.23 11.90 3.31
CA GLU A 265 16.36 11.95 1.85
C GLU A 265 15.51 10.89 1.17
N GLY A 266 14.87 11.22 0.05
CA GLY A 266 14.21 10.26 -0.84
C GLY A 266 12.72 10.05 -0.60
N GLU A 267 12.02 11.02 -0.02
CA GLU A 267 10.56 11.02 0.16
C GLU A 267 10.08 9.77 0.94
N PRO A 268 10.27 9.76 2.25
CA PRO A 268 9.97 8.60 3.08
C PRO A 268 8.48 8.31 3.15
N ILE A 269 8.16 7.02 3.22
CA ILE A 269 6.81 6.54 3.48
C ILE A 269 6.63 6.42 4.99
N PHE A 270 5.62 7.11 5.48
CA PHE A 270 5.18 7.08 6.87
C PHE A 270 3.92 6.23 7.02
N CYS A 271 3.70 5.74 8.23
CA CYS A 271 2.48 5.02 8.58
C CYS A 271 1.91 5.47 9.90
N ARG A 272 0.60 5.27 10.05
CA ARG A 272 -0.16 5.46 11.29
C ARG A 272 -1.17 4.34 11.47
N PHE A 273 -1.64 4.19 12.71
CA PHE A 273 -2.63 3.20 13.09
C PHE A 273 -3.85 3.90 13.71
N SER A 274 -5.03 3.33 13.47
CA SER A 274 -6.28 3.73 14.10
C SER A 274 -7.06 2.49 14.53
N LYS A 275 -7.74 2.57 15.65
CA LYS A 275 -8.58 1.47 16.14
C LYS A 275 -9.93 1.37 15.44
N ASP A 276 -10.43 2.51 14.95
CA ASP A 276 -11.77 2.65 14.39
C ASP A 276 -11.81 3.24 12.97
N GLY A 277 -10.64 3.64 12.43
CA GLY A 277 -10.51 4.28 11.13
C GLY A 277 -10.81 5.78 11.12
N LEU A 278 -11.13 6.38 12.27
CA LEU A 278 -11.48 7.80 12.43
C LEU A 278 -10.52 8.53 13.36
N ASP A 279 -10.18 7.94 14.51
CA ASP A 279 -9.19 8.50 15.42
C ASP A 279 -7.78 8.03 15.02
N TRP A 280 -7.01 8.95 14.47
CA TRP A 280 -5.61 8.75 14.04
C TRP A 280 -4.61 9.43 14.99
N GLY A 281 -5.07 9.98 16.11
CA GLY A 281 -4.27 10.76 17.06
C GLY A 281 -4.00 12.20 16.61
N GLU A 282 -3.05 12.86 17.27
CA GLU A 282 -2.75 14.27 17.01
C GLU A 282 -2.23 14.51 15.58
N PRO A 283 -2.75 15.50 14.84
CA PRO A 283 -2.32 15.76 13.46
C PRO A 283 -0.82 16.06 13.32
N SER A 284 -0.20 16.71 14.29
CA SER A 284 1.24 17.05 14.27
C SER A 284 2.16 15.86 14.50
N TYR A 285 1.65 14.73 14.99
CA TYR A 285 2.42 13.49 15.02
C TYR A 285 2.48 12.90 13.60
N LEU A 286 3.65 12.90 13.00
CA LEU A 286 3.84 12.46 11.61
C LEU A 286 3.86 10.93 11.44
N GLY A 287 3.71 10.15 12.51
CA GLY A 287 3.74 8.68 12.45
C GLY A 287 5.15 8.11 12.42
N GLU A 288 5.25 6.84 12.06
CA GLU A 288 6.49 6.08 11.99
C GLU A 288 6.88 5.85 10.53
N ALA A 289 8.19 5.91 10.24
CA ALA A 289 8.67 5.51 8.92
C ALA A 289 8.53 3.99 8.75
N VAL A 290 8.09 3.53 7.59
CA VAL A 290 8.10 2.10 7.24
C VAL A 290 9.55 1.68 7.04
N GLU A 291 10.11 0.92 8.00
CA GLU A 291 11.53 0.63 8.06
C GLU A 291 11.80 -0.79 8.56
N THR A 292 12.75 -1.49 7.94
CA THR A 292 13.21 -2.80 8.39
C THR A 292 14.13 -2.67 9.59
N ALA A 293 14.32 -3.75 10.35
CA ALA A 293 15.18 -3.76 11.53
C ALA A 293 16.66 -3.39 11.27
N ASN A 294 17.12 -3.51 10.02
CA ASN A 294 18.48 -3.13 9.61
C ASN A 294 18.56 -1.71 9.01
N GLY A 295 17.51 -0.91 9.15
CA GLY A 295 17.51 0.50 8.77
C GLY A 295 17.15 0.79 7.31
N LYS A 296 16.63 -0.20 6.55
CA LYS A 296 16.17 0.05 5.19
C LYS A 296 14.76 0.67 5.25
N LYS A 297 14.62 1.91 4.76
CA LYS A 297 13.36 2.65 4.74
C LYS A 297 12.61 2.41 3.42
N ALA A 298 11.29 2.37 3.50
CA ALA A 298 10.45 2.51 2.33
C ALA A 298 10.51 3.96 1.86
N LEU A 299 10.87 4.16 0.62
CA LEU A 299 11.09 5.48 0.01
C LEU A 299 10.37 5.56 -1.35
N GLY A 300 10.24 6.78 -1.83
CA GLY A 300 9.58 7.11 -3.08
C GLY A 300 8.11 7.46 -2.86
N ALA A 301 7.65 8.44 -3.60
CA ALA A 301 6.29 8.95 -3.52
C ALA A 301 5.21 7.91 -3.85
N ALA A 302 3.96 8.30 -3.69
CA ALA A 302 2.78 7.53 -4.07
C ALA A 302 2.75 6.11 -3.46
N PRO A 303 2.80 5.98 -2.13
CA PRO A 303 2.76 4.69 -1.46
C PRO A 303 1.43 3.97 -1.71
N TYR A 304 1.48 2.65 -1.55
CA TYR A 304 0.28 1.83 -1.52
C TYR A 304 0.40 0.76 -0.44
N CYS A 305 -0.70 0.39 0.20
CA CYS A 305 -0.75 -0.73 1.11
C CYS A 305 -2.02 -1.55 0.92
N ALA A 306 -1.92 -2.84 1.17
CA ALA A 306 -3.05 -3.74 1.28
C ALA A 306 -2.70 -4.92 2.20
N TRP A 307 -3.72 -5.52 2.77
CA TRP A 307 -3.62 -6.68 3.66
C TRP A 307 -4.27 -7.92 3.02
N THR A 308 -3.68 -9.09 3.28
CA THR A 308 -4.23 -10.41 2.90
C THR A 308 -4.19 -11.37 4.09
N PRO A 309 -5.17 -12.29 4.23
CA PRO A 309 -5.18 -13.29 5.30
C PRO A 309 -4.10 -14.37 5.17
N VAL A 310 -3.39 -14.45 4.04
CA VAL A 310 -2.30 -15.41 3.81
C VAL A 310 -1.06 -14.95 4.56
N GLY A 311 -0.37 -15.85 5.28
CA GLY A 311 0.90 -15.54 5.97
C GLY A 311 0.83 -15.62 7.51
N GLY A 312 0.06 -16.56 8.05
CA GLY A 312 -0.03 -16.87 9.48
C GLY A 312 -1.12 -16.11 10.22
N GLU A 313 -0.99 -16.03 11.54
CA GLU A 313 -2.02 -15.53 12.46
C GLU A 313 -2.52 -14.11 12.12
N TYR A 314 -1.59 -13.22 11.71
CA TYR A 314 -1.92 -11.83 11.40
C TYR A 314 -2.08 -11.59 9.89
N GLY A 315 -1.92 -12.61 9.05
CA GLY A 315 -1.88 -12.45 7.60
C GLY A 315 -0.62 -11.69 7.15
N THR A 316 -0.68 -11.10 5.96
CA THR A 316 0.43 -10.31 5.40
C THR A 316 -0.04 -8.90 5.08
N LEU A 317 0.60 -7.90 5.67
CA LEU A 317 0.48 -6.51 5.29
C LEU A 317 1.63 -6.17 4.34
N ILE A 318 1.28 -5.61 3.16
CA ILE A 318 2.26 -5.24 2.14
C ILE A 318 2.22 -3.73 1.94
N VAL A 319 3.39 -3.11 1.88
CA VAL A 319 3.58 -1.69 1.53
C VAL A 319 4.52 -1.59 0.34
N SER A 320 4.20 -0.72 -0.60
CA SER A 320 5.08 -0.32 -1.68
C SER A 320 5.18 1.20 -1.79
N GLY A 321 6.26 1.67 -2.36
CA GLY A 321 6.42 3.05 -2.78
C GLY A 321 6.78 3.12 -4.25
N THR A 322 6.89 4.32 -4.77
CA THR A 322 7.33 4.58 -6.12
C THR A 322 8.79 4.97 -6.12
N HIS A 323 9.55 4.46 -7.05
CA HIS A 323 10.93 4.89 -7.26
C HIS A 323 10.94 6.20 -8.04
N MET A 324 11.48 7.27 -7.46
CA MET A 324 11.20 8.61 -7.97
C MET A 324 12.30 9.26 -8.80
N ARG A 325 13.57 9.06 -8.52
CA ARG A 325 14.60 9.85 -9.20
C ARG A 325 15.91 9.11 -9.35
N LYS A 326 16.55 9.32 -10.49
CA LYS A 326 17.89 8.85 -10.77
C LYS A 326 18.86 9.20 -9.66
N GLY A 327 19.43 8.19 -9.03
CA GLY A 327 20.46 8.32 -7.99
C GLY A 327 19.97 8.55 -6.56
N LYS A 328 18.67 8.70 -6.31
CA LYS A 328 18.16 9.02 -4.96
C LYS A 328 17.59 7.86 -4.16
N SER A 329 17.02 6.86 -4.76
CA SER A 329 16.52 5.69 -4.04
C SER A 329 16.51 4.45 -4.94
N LYS A 330 16.87 3.30 -4.36
CA LYS A 330 16.74 1.99 -5.01
C LYS A 330 15.68 1.11 -4.33
N THR A 331 14.88 1.68 -3.44
CA THR A 331 13.93 0.91 -2.62
C THR A 331 12.54 0.81 -3.21
N GLY A 332 12.20 1.61 -4.22
CA GLY A 332 10.91 1.55 -4.91
C GLY A 332 10.68 0.28 -5.74
N SER A 333 11.69 -0.58 -5.89
CA SER A 333 11.57 -1.88 -6.53
C SER A 333 11.30 -3.03 -5.56
N ASP A 334 11.04 -2.75 -4.28
CA ASP A 334 10.75 -3.75 -3.26
C ASP A 334 9.40 -3.49 -2.61
N TYR A 335 8.71 -4.58 -2.25
CA TYR A 335 7.66 -4.54 -1.25
C TYR A 335 8.26 -4.61 0.14
N PHE A 336 7.67 -3.88 1.07
CA PHE A 336 7.88 -4.04 2.50
C PHE A 336 6.74 -4.91 3.04
N ILE A 337 7.07 -6.01 3.67
CA ILE A 337 6.12 -7.02 4.14
C ILE A 337 6.18 -7.11 5.65
N SER A 338 5.02 -7.18 6.29
CA SER A 338 4.86 -7.40 7.72
C SER A 338 3.90 -8.56 7.98
N TYR A 339 4.26 -9.45 8.91
CA TYR A 339 3.45 -10.57 9.38
C TYR A 339 2.92 -10.37 10.81
N ASP A 340 3.04 -9.17 11.35
CA ASP A 340 2.70 -8.81 12.72
C ASP A 340 1.93 -7.47 12.82
N ASN A 341 1.08 -7.21 11.82
CA ASN A 341 0.28 -5.99 11.70
C ASN A 341 1.13 -4.70 11.69
N GLY A 342 2.27 -4.70 10.97
CA GLY A 342 3.08 -3.49 10.74
C GLY A 342 4.08 -3.16 11.84
N LYS A 343 4.33 -4.07 12.81
CA LYS A 343 5.32 -3.84 13.87
C LYS A 343 6.76 -4.09 13.41
N THR A 344 6.96 -5.08 12.54
CA THR A 344 8.25 -5.38 11.93
C THR A 344 8.13 -5.56 10.44
N TRP A 345 9.21 -5.25 9.70
CA TRP A 345 9.22 -5.23 8.25
C TRP A 345 10.40 -6.00 7.68
N GLU A 346 10.15 -6.73 6.60
CA GLU A 346 11.16 -7.28 5.71
C GLU A 346 10.88 -6.88 4.26
N THR A 347 11.82 -7.10 3.34
CA THR A 347 11.63 -6.71 1.94
C THR A 347 11.69 -7.91 1.01
N VAL A 348 10.82 -7.89 -0.02
CA VAL A 348 10.86 -8.81 -1.15
C VAL A 348 10.82 -8.02 -2.46
N PRO A 349 11.34 -8.56 -3.57
CA PRO A 349 11.29 -7.88 -4.86
C PRO A 349 9.86 -7.59 -5.30
N HIS A 350 9.65 -6.42 -5.92
CA HIS A 350 8.39 -6.05 -6.54
C HIS A 350 8.10 -6.96 -7.75
N ILE A 351 6.84 -7.38 -7.93
CA ILE A 351 6.45 -8.31 -9.02
C ILE A 351 6.39 -7.65 -10.40
N ILE A 352 6.32 -6.33 -10.46
CA ILE A 352 6.54 -5.52 -11.68
C ILE A 352 7.80 -4.69 -11.45
N PRO A 353 9.00 -5.18 -11.79
CA PRO A 353 10.25 -4.47 -11.54
C PRO A 353 10.36 -3.23 -12.44
N TYR A 354 10.95 -2.18 -11.91
CA TYR A 354 11.32 -1.00 -12.69
C TYR A 354 12.56 -1.27 -13.54
N THR A 355 12.53 -0.78 -14.76
CA THR A 355 13.60 -1.00 -15.73
C THR A 355 14.57 0.18 -15.84
N SER A 356 14.26 1.34 -15.23
CA SER A 356 15.11 2.52 -15.24
C SER A 356 14.99 3.37 -13.98
N ASP A 357 15.97 4.26 -13.78
CA ASP A 357 16.07 5.14 -12.62
C ASP A 357 15.20 6.42 -12.74
N ASP A 358 14.46 6.60 -13.84
CA ASP A 358 13.68 7.82 -14.08
C ASP A 358 12.18 7.53 -14.08
N HIS A 359 11.47 8.05 -13.06
CA HIS A 359 10.01 8.26 -13.01
C HIS A 359 9.10 7.16 -13.57
N VAL A 360 9.50 5.92 -13.44
CA VAL A 360 8.75 4.79 -13.96
C VAL A 360 7.96 4.17 -12.83
N GLY A 361 6.65 4.04 -13.05
CA GLY A 361 5.79 3.39 -12.08
C GLY A 361 5.20 4.30 -11.02
N TYR A 362 4.98 5.57 -11.34
CA TYR A 362 4.31 6.50 -10.42
C TYR A 362 2.93 6.00 -10.03
N SER A 363 2.72 5.85 -8.71
CA SER A 363 1.48 5.44 -8.08
C SER A 363 0.99 4.05 -8.52
N ASN A 364 1.71 3.02 -8.10
CA ASN A 364 1.27 1.64 -8.24
C ASN A 364 0.14 1.29 -7.27
N SER A 365 -0.59 0.20 -7.53
CA SER A 365 -1.53 -0.39 -6.59
C SER A 365 -1.59 -1.90 -6.73
N PHE A 366 -2.17 -2.56 -5.74
CA PHE A 366 -2.40 -3.99 -5.76
C PHE A 366 -3.61 -4.38 -4.93
N ALA A 367 -4.23 -5.49 -5.30
CA ALA A 367 -5.39 -6.06 -4.64
C ALA A 367 -5.25 -7.58 -4.57
N PHE A 368 -6.08 -8.21 -3.75
CA PHE A 368 -6.06 -9.65 -3.56
C PHE A 368 -7.39 -10.29 -3.95
N SER A 369 -7.34 -11.55 -4.42
CA SER A 369 -8.52 -12.39 -4.56
C SER A 369 -9.24 -12.53 -3.20
N LYS A 370 -10.51 -12.92 -3.24
CA LYS A 370 -11.34 -13.08 -2.03
C LYS A 370 -10.72 -14.00 -0.98
N ASP A 371 -10.00 -15.04 -1.41
CA ASP A 371 -9.29 -15.97 -0.52
C ASP A 371 -7.88 -15.48 -0.14
N GLY A 372 -7.46 -14.32 -0.64
CA GLY A 372 -6.17 -13.70 -0.39
C GLY A 372 -4.97 -14.33 -1.07
N LYS A 373 -5.17 -15.42 -1.85
CA LYS A 373 -4.06 -16.21 -2.40
C LYS A 373 -3.51 -15.70 -3.73
N THR A 374 -4.26 -14.85 -4.42
CA THR A 374 -3.80 -14.25 -5.68
C THR A 374 -3.65 -12.75 -5.47
N MET A 375 -2.48 -12.22 -5.80
CA MET A 375 -2.17 -10.80 -5.84
C MET A 375 -2.24 -10.31 -7.27
N TYR A 376 -2.94 -9.21 -7.46
CA TYR A 376 -3.02 -8.46 -8.72
C TYR A 376 -2.36 -7.12 -8.49
N ALA A 377 -1.25 -6.86 -9.17
CA ALA A 377 -0.55 -5.59 -9.08
C ALA A 377 -0.63 -4.85 -10.41
N ILE A 378 -0.86 -3.54 -10.36
CA ILE A 378 -0.89 -2.65 -11.51
C ILE A 378 0.13 -1.53 -11.36
N ASN A 379 0.81 -1.21 -12.45
CA ASN A 379 1.82 -0.16 -12.48
C ASN A 379 1.98 0.40 -13.89
N ASN A 380 2.73 1.49 -14.02
CA ASN A 380 3.04 2.14 -15.31
C ASN A 380 4.54 2.16 -15.61
N PRO A 381 5.18 1.01 -15.90
CA PRO A 381 6.58 0.98 -16.33
C PRO A 381 6.73 1.62 -17.71
N GLN A 382 7.97 1.98 -18.04
CA GLN A 382 8.32 2.44 -19.39
C GLN A 382 8.00 1.38 -20.43
N LYS A 383 7.51 1.82 -21.60
CA LYS A 383 7.36 0.95 -22.76
C LYS A 383 8.72 0.77 -23.44
N ASP A 384 9.11 -0.48 -23.68
CA ASP A 384 10.34 -0.84 -24.43
C ASP A 384 11.63 -0.24 -23.86
N ASN A 385 11.69 -0.01 -22.53
CA ASN A 385 12.78 0.70 -21.85
C ASN A 385 13.04 2.11 -22.42
N ASN A 386 12.01 2.73 -22.98
CA ASN A 386 12.09 4.07 -23.53
C ASN A 386 11.39 5.06 -22.57
N PRO A 387 12.10 6.04 -21.97
CA PRO A 387 11.52 7.02 -21.06
C PRO A 387 10.46 7.92 -21.71
N GLU A 388 10.46 8.02 -23.04
CA GLU A 388 9.48 8.80 -23.79
C GLU A 388 8.15 8.08 -24.02
N LYS A 389 8.02 6.83 -23.56
CA LYS A 389 6.82 6.01 -23.75
C LYS A 389 6.36 5.39 -22.45
N SER A 390 5.05 5.28 -22.26
CA SER A 390 4.45 4.70 -21.06
C SER A 390 3.47 3.57 -21.38
N LYS A 391 3.23 2.71 -20.42
CA LYS A 391 2.21 1.67 -20.50
C LYS A 391 1.65 1.37 -19.12
N ILE A 392 0.46 0.80 -19.05
CA ILE A 392 -0.12 0.22 -17.85
C ILE A 392 -0.01 -1.30 -17.93
N VAL A 393 0.56 -1.88 -16.89
CA VAL A 393 0.85 -3.31 -16.79
C VAL A 393 0.16 -3.89 -15.57
N VAL A 394 -0.46 -5.05 -15.73
CA VAL A 394 -0.97 -5.87 -14.63
C VAL A 394 -0.14 -7.12 -14.52
N ALA A 395 0.38 -7.40 -13.33
CA ALA A 395 1.00 -8.66 -12.96
C ALA A 395 0.09 -9.45 -12.04
N VAL A 396 0.01 -10.74 -12.27
CA VAL A 396 -0.75 -11.68 -11.43
C VAL A 396 0.24 -12.64 -10.78
N ALA A 397 0.16 -12.76 -9.46
CA ALA A 397 1.03 -13.61 -8.67
C ALA A 397 0.25 -14.46 -7.67
N GLU A 398 0.73 -15.64 -7.37
CA GLU A 398 0.22 -16.48 -6.28
C GLU A 398 1.03 -16.27 -5.01
N LEU A 399 0.31 -16.18 -3.89
CA LEU A 399 0.88 -16.14 -2.55
C LEU A 399 0.76 -17.53 -1.91
N GLN A 400 1.88 -18.03 -1.40
CA GLN A 400 1.92 -19.30 -0.70
C GLN A 400 2.52 -19.11 0.68
N GLU A 401 1.84 -19.64 1.69
CA GLU A 401 2.41 -19.68 3.03
C GLU A 401 3.64 -20.58 3.06
N THR A 402 4.67 -20.07 3.63
CA THR A 402 5.89 -20.82 3.93
C THR A 402 6.22 -20.66 5.41
N THR A 403 6.96 -21.58 5.96
CA THR A 403 7.43 -21.52 7.34
C THR A 403 8.92 -21.26 7.34
N HIS A 404 9.35 -20.14 7.91
CA HIS A 404 10.74 -19.87 8.19
C HIS A 404 11.05 -20.11 9.68
N THR A 405 12.00 -20.96 9.96
CA THR A 405 12.62 -21.03 11.30
C THR A 405 13.69 -19.96 11.39
N GLN A 406 13.33 -18.80 11.93
CA GLN A 406 14.38 -17.84 12.31
C GLN A 406 15.02 -18.27 13.64
N PRO A 407 16.34 -18.33 13.74
CA PRO A 407 16.99 -18.50 15.02
C PRO A 407 16.67 -17.27 15.88
N ASN A 408 15.87 -17.47 16.92
CA ASN A 408 15.57 -16.41 17.90
C ASN A 408 16.90 -15.85 18.40
N THR A 409 17.14 -14.56 18.17
CA THR A 409 18.40 -13.87 18.52
C THR A 409 18.72 -14.07 20.00
N THR A 410 17.72 -14.12 20.86
CA THR A 410 17.87 -14.42 22.31
C THR A 410 18.38 -15.83 22.54
N ILE A 411 17.91 -16.83 21.78
CA ILE A 411 18.37 -18.22 21.86
C ILE A 411 19.79 -18.34 21.32
N VAL A 412 20.12 -17.65 20.23
CA VAL A 412 21.50 -17.60 19.67
C VAL A 412 22.46 -16.98 20.69
N ILE A 413 22.08 -15.85 21.31
CA ILE A 413 22.88 -15.23 22.37
C ILE A 413 23.03 -16.16 23.57
N LEU A 414 21.94 -16.86 23.98
CA LEU A 414 21.99 -17.81 25.09
C LEU A 414 22.92 -19.00 24.78
N ILE A 415 22.88 -19.55 23.56
CA ILE A 415 23.73 -20.63 23.11
C ILE A 415 25.21 -20.17 23.10
N ILE A 416 25.48 -18.98 22.56
CA ILE A 416 26.89 -18.41 22.57
C ILE A 416 27.34 -18.19 24.01
N SER A 417 26.48 -17.66 24.89
CA SER A 417 26.82 -17.44 26.31
C SER A 417 27.13 -18.76 27.06
N ILE A 418 26.36 -19.82 26.76
CA ILE A 418 26.59 -21.16 27.33
C ILE A 418 27.92 -21.75 26.82
N ILE A 419 28.23 -21.61 25.54
CA ILE A 419 29.50 -22.09 24.95
C ILE A 419 30.69 -21.37 25.59
N VAL A 420 30.60 -20.06 25.78
CA VAL A 420 31.66 -19.27 26.44
C VAL A 420 31.85 -19.71 27.91
N LEU A 421 30.75 -19.91 28.63
CA LEU A 421 30.79 -20.42 30.03
C LEU A 421 31.40 -21.81 30.12
N LEU A 422 31.05 -22.72 29.22
CA LEU A 422 31.65 -24.07 29.18
C LEU A 422 33.12 -24.03 28.84
N GLY A 423 33.54 -23.17 27.90
CA GLY A 423 34.96 -22.94 27.58
C GLY A 423 35.74 -22.44 28.79
N ALA A 424 35.18 -21.52 29.57
CA ALA A 424 35.80 -21.00 30.80
C ALA A 424 35.94 -22.08 31.89
N VAL A 425 34.89 -22.90 32.06
CA VAL A 425 34.92 -24.03 33.05
C VAL A 425 35.95 -25.07 32.66
N VAL A 426 36.04 -25.45 31.39
CA VAL A 426 37.07 -26.40 30.90
C VAL A 426 38.47 -25.82 31.09
N GLY A 427 38.65 -24.53 30.80
CA GLY A 427 39.95 -23.84 31.04
C GLY A 427 40.38 -23.85 32.50
N ILE A 428 39.45 -23.68 33.44
CA ILE A 428 39.71 -23.75 34.90
C ILE A 428 40.10 -25.18 35.34
N ILE A 429 39.38 -26.18 34.78
CA ILE A 429 39.63 -27.60 35.11
C ILE A 429 41.05 -28.02 34.59
N VAL A 430 41.40 -27.58 33.38
CA VAL A 430 42.71 -27.88 32.80
C VAL A 430 43.83 -27.18 33.57
N LYS A 431 43.63 -25.92 34.02
CA LYS A 431 44.60 -25.21 34.89
C LYS A 431 44.76 -25.86 36.27
N LYS A 432 43.72 -26.42 36.86
CA LYS A 432 43.77 -27.15 38.15
C LYS A 432 44.45 -28.52 38.05
N LYS A 433 44.50 -29.14 36.85
CA LYS A 433 45.22 -30.41 36.64
C LYS A 433 46.72 -30.24 36.35
N LYS A 434 47.19 -29.00 36.04
CA LYS A 434 48.60 -28.68 35.79
C LYS A 434 49.29 -28.09 37.01
N ARG A 435 48.60 -27.91 38.10
CA ARG A 435 49.16 -27.65 39.45
C ARG A 435 48.96 -28.89 40.30
#